data_6b57df05a4f5d8957a7a7a540e65b404
#
_entry.id   6b57df05a4f5d8957a7a7a540e65b404
#
_cell.length_a   1.000
_cell.length_b   1.000
_cell.length_c   1.000
_cell.angle_alpha   90.00
_cell.angle_beta   90.00
_cell.angle_gamma   90.00
#
_symmetry.space_group_name_H-M   'P 1'
#
loop_
_entity.id
_entity.type
_entity.pdbx_description
1 polymer ?
#
loop_
_entity_poly.entity_id
_entity_poly.type
_entity_poly.pdbx_seq_one_letter_code
_entity_poly.pdbx_strand_id
1 'polypeptide(L)'
;MKTLTIVEQCGQCLSQPPPWHRLYCVGDYTFPTARYIQQMKYADKFWFARDLSKLLASRIEHPAPLITSVPLHWRRYIHRGFNQSQLLANYTAQELGVKDEVLFRRIRSTASQQGLTKSARLLNLKSAFTLRKQDFQGTVPSHVAIIDDVVTTGSTVYQLCQLLLEVGVKRIDIYCICRTPEPSG
;
A
#
# COMPACT_ATOMS: atom_id res chain seq x y z
N MET A 1 -22.31 -4.48 -22.45
CA MET A 1 -21.79 -5.42 -21.44
C MET A 1 -21.73 -4.67 -20.11
N LYS A 2 -22.56 -5.06 -19.11
CA LYS A 2 -22.54 -4.44 -17.79
C LYS A 2 -21.31 -4.93 -17.05
N THR A 3 -20.39 -4.04 -16.73
CA THR A 3 -19.26 -4.31 -15.86
C THR A 3 -19.83 -4.56 -14.45
N LEU A 4 -19.78 -5.80 -14.01
CA LEU A 4 -20.09 -6.15 -12.62
C LEU A 4 -18.99 -5.56 -11.73
N THR A 5 -19.28 -4.42 -11.14
CA THR A 5 -18.48 -3.86 -10.05
C THR A 5 -18.82 -4.66 -8.80
N ILE A 6 -18.16 -5.79 -8.59
CA ILE A 6 -18.32 -6.58 -7.37
C ILE A 6 -17.54 -5.85 -6.28
N VAL A 7 -18.24 -5.08 -5.47
CA VAL A 7 -17.72 -4.58 -4.18
C VAL A 7 -17.87 -5.72 -3.17
N GLU A 8 -16.97 -6.68 -3.20
CA GLU A 8 -16.94 -7.74 -2.20
C GLU A 8 -16.27 -7.21 -0.93
N GLN A 9 -17.08 -6.89 0.07
CA GLN A 9 -16.58 -6.73 1.43
C GLN A 9 -16.57 -8.11 2.09
N CYS A 10 -15.40 -8.58 2.52
CA CYS A 10 -15.31 -9.83 3.29
C CYS A 10 -15.99 -9.66 4.67
N GLY A 11 -16.43 -10.78 5.28
CA GLY A 11 -17.12 -10.76 6.58
C GLY A 11 -16.36 -10.02 7.68
N GLN A 12 -15.02 -10.02 7.66
CA GLN A 12 -14.19 -9.28 8.61
C GLN A 12 -14.24 -7.76 8.34
N CYS A 13 -14.29 -7.31 7.09
CA CYS A 13 -14.47 -5.90 6.75
C CYS A 13 -15.87 -5.39 7.10
N LEU A 14 -16.86 -6.26 7.12
CA LEU A 14 -18.23 -5.92 7.57
C LEU A 14 -18.29 -5.77 9.09
N SER A 15 -17.61 -6.65 9.84
CA SER A 15 -17.60 -6.61 11.31
C SER A 15 -16.65 -5.54 11.87
N GLN A 16 -15.54 -5.24 11.19
CA GLN A 16 -14.56 -4.24 11.56
C GLN A 16 -14.16 -3.43 10.31
N PRO A 17 -14.89 -2.36 9.97
CA PRO A 17 -14.60 -1.55 8.81
C PRO A 17 -13.15 -1.03 8.83
N PRO A 18 -12.39 -1.20 7.75
CA PRO A 18 -11.05 -0.67 7.68
C PRO A 18 -11.06 0.87 7.61
N PRO A 19 -9.97 1.56 7.97
CA PRO A 19 -9.87 3.01 7.93
C PRO A 19 -9.69 3.59 6.52
N TRP A 20 -9.71 2.78 5.49
CA TRP A 20 -9.67 3.20 4.09
C TRP A 20 -11.03 3.02 3.41
N HIS A 21 -11.25 3.80 2.35
CA HIS A 21 -12.53 3.82 1.62
C HIS A 21 -12.57 2.76 0.52
N ARG A 22 -11.48 2.58 -0.21
CA ARG A 22 -11.39 1.60 -1.31
C ARG A 22 -10.04 0.91 -1.31
N LEU A 23 -10.03 -0.33 -1.79
CA LEU A 23 -8.80 -1.06 -2.09
C LEU A 23 -8.87 -1.51 -3.54
N TYR A 24 -7.89 -1.09 -4.34
CA TYR A 24 -7.71 -1.50 -5.72
C TYR A 24 -6.53 -2.44 -5.81
N CYS A 25 -6.72 -3.60 -6.43
CA CYS A 25 -5.64 -4.56 -6.68
C CYS A 25 -5.72 -5.13 -8.09
N VAL A 26 -4.60 -5.61 -8.60
CA VAL A 26 -4.53 -6.31 -9.89
C VAL A 26 -5.08 -7.72 -9.74
N GLY A 27 -4.78 -8.39 -8.61
CA GLY A 27 -5.26 -9.74 -8.34
C GLY A 27 -4.76 -10.32 -7.02
N ASP A 28 -4.98 -11.62 -6.84
CA ASP A 28 -4.49 -12.35 -5.68
C ASP A 28 -2.99 -12.62 -5.77
N TYR A 29 -2.36 -12.86 -4.60
CA TYR A 29 -0.95 -13.23 -4.51
C TYR A 29 -0.74 -14.70 -4.90
N THR A 30 -0.99 -15.01 -6.19
CA THR A 30 -0.87 -16.33 -6.81
C THR A 30 -0.04 -16.25 -8.10
N PHE A 31 0.27 -17.40 -8.72
CA PHE A 31 0.90 -17.38 -10.05
C PHE A 31 -0.08 -16.76 -11.08
N PRO A 32 0.38 -15.92 -12.02
CA PRO A 32 1.77 -15.50 -12.26
C PRO A 32 2.23 -14.25 -11.49
N THR A 33 1.32 -13.48 -10.88
CA THR A 33 1.58 -12.17 -10.26
C THR A 33 2.59 -12.24 -9.12
N ALA A 34 2.49 -13.28 -8.28
CA ALA A 34 3.43 -13.52 -7.19
C ALA A 34 4.88 -13.66 -7.70
N ARG A 35 5.08 -14.31 -8.87
CA ARG A 35 6.39 -14.47 -9.50
C ARG A 35 6.98 -13.13 -9.95
N TYR A 36 6.18 -12.26 -10.57
CA TYR A 36 6.64 -10.93 -10.99
C TYR A 36 7.05 -10.06 -9.80
N ILE A 37 6.27 -10.10 -8.71
CA ILE A 37 6.61 -9.38 -7.47
C ILE A 37 7.90 -9.92 -6.86
N GLN A 38 8.10 -11.24 -6.82
CA GLN A 38 9.34 -11.83 -6.33
C GLN A 38 10.55 -11.45 -7.19
N GLN A 39 10.41 -11.47 -8.51
CA GLN A 39 11.48 -11.06 -9.43
C GLN A 39 11.82 -9.57 -9.27
N MET A 40 10.82 -8.72 -9.09
CA MET A 40 11.02 -7.31 -8.80
C MET A 40 11.77 -7.10 -7.46
N LYS A 41 11.49 -7.93 -6.44
CA LYS A 41 12.10 -7.82 -5.11
C LYS A 41 13.54 -8.35 -5.02
N TYR A 42 13.87 -9.39 -5.76
CA TYR A 42 15.08 -10.20 -5.52
C TYR A 42 15.96 -10.45 -6.74
N ALA A 43 15.50 -10.16 -7.95
CA ALA A 43 16.24 -10.40 -9.18
C ALA A 43 16.55 -9.09 -9.95
N ASP A 44 16.52 -7.95 -9.27
CA ASP A 44 16.78 -6.60 -9.82
C ASP A 44 15.95 -6.25 -11.07
N LYS A 45 14.83 -6.97 -11.28
CA LYS A 45 13.94 -6.77 -12.43
C LYS A 45 12.91 -5.67 -12.14
N PHE A 46 13.39 -4.49 -11.77
CA PHE A 46 12.57 -3.33 -11.40
C PHE A 46 11.70 -2.80 -12.56
N TRP A 47 12.01 -3.15 -13.82
CA TRP A 47 11.18 -2.77 -14.98
C TRP A 47 9.78 -3.36 -14.93
N PHE A 48 9.54 -4.49 -14.26
CA PHE A 48 8.20 -5.01 -14.04
C PHE A 48 7.30 -4.04 -13.27
N ALA A 49 7.87 -3.13 -12.48
CA ALA A 49 7.09 -2.13 -11.77
C ALA A 49 6.27 -1.26 -12.73
N ARG A 50 6.83 -0.93 -13.91
CA ARG A 50 6.12 -0.13 -14.92
C ARG A 50 4.89 -0.86 -15.47
N ASP A 51 5.05 -2.12 -15.86
CA ASP A 51 3.94 -2.88 -16.46
C ASP A 51 2.85 -3.20 -15.43
N LEU A 52 3.27 -3.56 -14.19
CA LEU A 52 2.34 -3.78 -13.09
C LEU A 52 1.60 -2.50 -12.70
N SER A 53 2.25 -1.33 -12.77
CA SER A 53 1.60 -0.04 -12.52
C SER A 53 0.57 0.32 -13.58
N LYS A 54 0.80 0.01 -14.85
CA LYS A 54 -0.19 0.17 -15.91
C LYS A 54 -1.43 -0.69 -15.66
N LEU A 55 -1.21 -1.96 -15.29
CA LEU A 55 -2.31 -2.86 -14.95
C LEU A 55 -3.09 -2.36 -13.73
N LEU A 56 -2.40 -1.83 -12.72
CA LEU A 56 -3.05 -1.26 -11.54
C LEU A 56 -3.83 0.02 -11.90
N ALA A 57 -3.22 0.94 -12.65
CA ALA A 57 -3.86 2.18 -13.08
C ALA A 57 -5.16 1.92 -13.87
N SER A 58 -5.21 0.89 -14.71
CA SER A 58 -6.41 0.51 -15.47
C SER A 58 -7.58 0.03 -14.60
N ARG A 59 -7.34 -0.27 -13.31
CA ARG A 59 -8.37 -0.68 -12.34
C ARG A 59 -8.91 0.48 -11.51
N ILE A 60 -8.23 1.64 -11.56
CA ILE A 60 -8.55 2.79 -10.73
C ILE A 60 -9.45 3.74 -11.51
N GLU A 61 -10.74 3.76 -11.16
CA GLU A 61 -11.73 4.61 -11.83
C GLU A 61 -11.69 6.06 -11.35
N HIS A 62 -11.41 6.25 -10.04
CA HIS A 62 -11.40 7.57 -9.39
C HIS A 62 -10.09 7.77 -8.64
N PRO A 63 -9.01 8.19 -9.32
CA PRO A 63 -7.70 8.30 -8.71
C PRO A 63 -7.67 9.37 -7.62
N ALA A 64 -6.94 9.08 -6.53
CA ALA A 64 -6.59 10.08 -5.55
C ALA A 64 -5.63 11.10 -6.17
N PRO A 65 -5.75 12.40 -5.87
CA PRO A 65 -4.87 13.45 -6.42
C PRO A 65 -3.43 13.32 -5.93
N LEU A 66 -3.19 12.56 -4.86
CA LEU A 66 -1.87 12.30 -4.30
C LEU A 66 -1.71 10.81 -3.98
N ILE A 67 -0.63 10.22 -4.45
CA ILE A 67 -0.21 8.86 -4.13
C ILE A 67 1.01 8.91 -3.22
N THR A 68 1.04 8.08 -2.19
CA THR A 68 2.20 7.88 -1.33
C THR A 68 2.53 6.40 -1.20
N SER A 69 3.79 6.06 -1.01
CA SER A 69 4.23 4.67 -0.89
C SER A 69 4.37 4.21 0.55
N VAL A 70 4.17 2.92 0.77
CA VAL A 70 4.59 2.26 2.02
C VAL A 70 6.12 2.35 2.14
N PRO A 71 6.66 2.90 3.26
CA PRO A 71 8.09 3.08 3.42
C PRO A 71 8.79 1.75 3.73
N LEU A 72 9.88 1.49 3.01
CA LEU A 72 10.75 0.35 3.28
C LEU A 72 11.66 0.64 4.48
N HIS A 73 11.93 -0.38 5.28
CA HIS A 73 12.93 -0.25 6.34
C HIS A 73 14.34 -0.05 5.77
N TRP A 74 15.15 0.83 6.35
CA TRP A 74 16.48 1.20 5.84
C TRP A 74 17.41 0.00 5.61
N ARG A 75 17.38 -1.05 6.48
CA ARG A 75 18.16 -2.28 6.28
C ARG A 75 17.78 -3.03 5.00
N ARG A 76 16.46 -3.09 4.70
CA ARG A 76 15.98 -3.69 3.45
C ARG A 76 16.30 -2.81 2.25
N TYR A 77 16.29 -1.49 2.44
CA TYR A 77 16.69 -0.54 1.42
C TYR A 77 18.17 -0.71 1.03
N ILE A 78 19.07 -0.83 2.02
CA ILE A 78 20.50 -1.10 1.77
C ILE A 78 20.70 -2.44 1.05
N HIS A 79 19.96 -3.48 1.45
CA HIS A 79 20.09 -4.81 0.82
C HIS A 79 19.52 -4.88 -0.59
N ARG A 80 18.46 -4.09 -0.90
CA ARG A 80 17.75 -4.12 -2.19
C ARG A 80 18.10 -2.96 -3.12
N GLY A 81 18.70 -1.89 -2.61
CA GLY A 81 19.03 -0.68 -3.38
C GLY A 81 17.84 0.24 -3.68
N PHE A 82 16.60 -0.23 -3.54
CA PHE A 82 15.38 0.54 -3.87
C PHE A 82 14.15 0.10 -3.06
N ASN A 83 13.12 0.96 -3.06
CA ASN A 83 11.81 0.67 -2.49
C ASN A 83 10.81 0.34 -3.61
N GLN A 84 10.32 -0.89 -3.65
CA GLN A 84 9.39 -1.37 -4.67
C GLN A 84 8.08 -0.57 -4.67
N SER A 85 7.52 -0.29 -3.49
CA SER A 85 6.29 0.48 -3.35
C SER A 85 6.47 1.91 -3.85
N GLN A 86 7.68 2.50 -3.74
CA GLN A 86 8.00 3.82 -4.29
C GLN A 86 8.06 3.80 -5.82
N LEU A 87 8.67 2.77 -6.41
CA LEU A 87 8.66 2.62 -7.88
C LEU A 87 7.23 2.48 -8.42
N LEU A 88 6.42 1.66 -7.75
CA LEU A 88 5.01 1.49 -8.10
C LEU A 88 4.25 2.82 -7.95
N ALA A 89 4.50 3.60 -6.89
CA ALA A 89 3.87 4.91 -6.68
C ALA A 89 4.19 5.86 -7.84
N ASN A 90 5.46 5.96 -8.19
CA ASN A 90 5.94 6.85 -9.26
C ASN A 90 5.30 6.50 -10.61
N TYR A 91 5.38 5.23 -11.05
CA TYR A 91 4.80 4.82 -12.33
C TYR A 91 3.26 4.88 -12.34
N THR A 92 2.59 4.51 -11.23
CA THR A 92 1.13 4.61 -11.15
C THR A 92 0.67 6.06 -11.20
N ALA A 93 1.38 6.97 -10.52
CA ALA A 93 1.09 8.40 -10.56
C ALA A 93 1.26 8.99 -11.97
N GLN A 94 2.32 8.58 -12.69
CA GLN A 94 2.54 8.97 -14.08
C GLN A 94 1.40 8.49 -15.00
N GLU A 95 0.97 7.23 -14.89
CA GLU A 95 -0.11 6.66 -15.70
C GLU A 95 -1.48 7.33 -15.40
N LEU A 96 -1.71 7.76 -14.16
CA LEU A 96 -2.95 8.41 -13.73
C LEU A 96 -2.93 9.94 -13.84
N GLY A 97 -1.77 10.55 -14.14
CA GLY A 97 -1.61 12.00 -14.21
C GLY A 97 -1.79 12.71 -12.86
N VAL A 98 -1.42 12.06 -11.75
CA VAL A 98 -1.53 12.59 -10.38
C VAL A 98 -0.14 12.76 -9.74
N LYS A 99 -0.07 13.39 -8.57
CA LYS A 99 1.19 13.57 -7.83
C LYS A 99 1.59 12.31 -7.06
N ASP A 100 2.90 12.06 -6.89
CA ASP A 100 3.44 11.13 -5.91
C ASP A 100 4.39 11.86 -4.96
N GLU A 101 4.25 11.59 -3.66
CA GLU A 101 5.09 12.16 -2.60
C GLU A 101 5.38 11.13 -1.52
N VAL A 102 6.57 11.19 -0.93
CA VAL A 102 6.97 10.32 0.17
C VAL A 102 6.54 10.94 1.50
N LEU A 103 5.33 10.63 1.95
CA LEU A 103 4.78 11.18 3.19
C LEU A 103 5.24 10.45 4.45
N PHE A 104 5.70 9.21 4.32
CA PHE A 104 6.03 8.37 5.48
C PHE A 104 7.51 8.07 5.60
N ARG A 105 7.95 7.93 6.85
CA ARG A 105 9.27 7.39 7.20
C ARG A 105 9.10 6.23 8.17
N ARG A 106 9.82 5.14 7.94
CA ARG A 106 9.90 4.03 8.88
C ARG A 106 11.06 4.24 9.84
N ILE A 107 10.76 4.38 11.14
CA ILE A 107 11.74 4.73 12.16
C ILE A 107 12.26 3.53 12.97
N ARG A 108 11.54 2.40 12.95
CA ARG A 108 11.97 1.17 13.65
C ARG A 108 11.97 -0.05 12.75
N SER A 109 12.97 -0.94 13.00
CA SER A 109 12.97 -2.30 12.48
C SER A 109 12.01 -3.12 13.33
N THR A 110 10.83 -3.45 12.81
CA THR A 110 10.05 -4.53 13.42
C THR A 110 10.76 -5.83 13.10
N ALA A 111 11.20 -6.56 14.13
CA ALA A 111 11.78 -7.89 13.99
C ALA A 111 10.83 -8.81 13.20
N SER A 112 11.40 -9.80 12.50
CA SER A 112 10.64 -10.83 11.79
C SER A 112 9.51 -11.35 12.68
N GLN A 113 8.26 -11.16 12.25
CA GLN A 113 7.06 -11.36 13.08
C GLN A 113 6.59 -12.81 13.10
N GLN A 114 7.50 -13.78 12.94
CA GLN A 114 7.19 -15.19 13.13
C GLN A 114 6.92 -15.41 14.64
N GLY A 115 5.66 -15.76 14.98
CA GLY A 115 5.28 -16.12 16.35
C GLY A 115 4.51 -15.08 17.17
N LEU A 116 4.27 -13.86 16.68
CA LEU A 116 3.50 -12.85 17.43
C LEU A 116 1.98 -12.96 17.17
N THR A 117 1.16 -12.82 18.21
CA THR A 117 -0.29 -12.71 18.11
C THR A 117 -0.73 -11.45 17.34
N LYS A 118 -1.95 -11.43 16.80
CA LYS A 118 -2.51 -10.30 16.02
C LYS A 118 -2.47 -8.98 16.82
N SER A 119 -2.76 -9.03 18.13
CA SER A 119 -2.72 -7.88 19.04
C SER A 119 -1.29 -7.38 19.33
N ALA A 120 -0.32 -8.28 19.50
CA ALA A 120 1.08 -7.93 19.68
C ALA A 120 1.69 -7.33 18.40
N ARG A 121 1.22 -7.76 17.21
CA ARG A 121 1.60 -7.14 15.93
C ARG A 121 1.10 -5.70 15.82
N LEU A 122 -0.14 -5.42 16.21
CA LEU A 122 -0.70 -4.07 16.21
C LEU A 122 0.02 -3.12 17.17
N LEU A 123 0.39 -3.58 18.37
CA LEU A 123 1.14 -2.80 19.36
C LEU A 123 2.59 -2.52 18.93
N ASN A 124 3.28 -3.51 18.35
CA ASN A 124 4.65 -3.35 17.84
C ASN A 124 4.75 -2.40 16.65
N LEU A 125 3.70 -2.27 15.90
CA LEU A 125 3.65 -1.42 14.72
C LEU A 125 3.30 0.05 15.05
N LYS A 126 2.56 0.34 16.15
CA LYS A 126 2.13 1.72 16.53
C LYS A 126 3.25 2.76 16.60
N SER A 127 4.52 2.35 16.64
CA SER A 127 5.67 3.26 16.66
C SER A 127 6.68 3.02 15.52
N ALA A 128 6.29 2.26 14.49
CA ALA A 128 7.21 1.91 13.40
C ALA A 128 7.28 2.98 12.31
N PHE A 129 6.24 3.80 12.19
CA PHE A 129 6.10 4.79 11.13
C PHE A 129 5.87 6.19 11.70
N THR A 130 6.28 7.20 10.96
CA THR A 130 5.99 8.61 11.23
C THR A 130 5.73 9.34 9.92
N LEU A 131 4.92 10.41 9.98
CA LEU A 131 4.77 11.35 8.87
C LEU A 131 5.98 12.29 8.82
N ARG A 132 6.38 12.67 7.63
CA ARG A 132 7.32 13.73 7.37
C ARG A 132 6.61 15.07 7.52
N LYS A 133 6.69 15.68 8.71
CA LYS A 133 5.97 16.94 9.04
C LYS A 133 6.23 18.11 8.09
N GLN A 134 7.32 18.07 7.33
CA GLN A 134 7.71 19.13 6.38
C GLN A 134 6.91 19.11 5.07
N ASP A 135 6.26 17.98 4.75
CA ASP A 135 5.61 17.80 3.45
C ASP A 135 4.18 18.38 3.42
N PHE A 136 3.62 18.74 4.59
CA PHE A 136 2.33 19.43 4.71
C PHE A 136 2.49 20.95 4.92
N GLN A 137 3.42 21.61 4.21
CA GLN A 137 3.50 23.06 4.17
C GLN A 137 2.32 23.61 3.37
N GLY A 138 1.17 23.73 4.02
CA GLY A 138 -0.02 24.27 3.37
C GLY A 138 -1.27 23.43 3.67
N THR A 139 -2.02 23.10 2.65
CA THR A 139 -3.29 22.38 2.77
C THR A 139 -3.08 20.88 2.75
N VAL A 140 -3.50 20.18 3.81
CA VAL A 140 -3.52 18.71 3.84
C VAL A 140 -4.46 18.21 2.73
N PRO A 141 -4.01 17.33 1.83
CA PRO A 141 -4.87 16.78 0.80
C PRO A 141 -6.06 16.05 1.41
N SER A 142 -7.27 16.35 0.92
CA SER A 142 -8.48 15.69 1.43
C SER A 142 -8.56 14.21 1.06
N HIS A 143 -7.87 13.78 0.00
CA HIS A 143 -7.88 12.43 -0.53
C HIS A 143 -6.45 11.99 -0.90
N VAL A 144 -5.99 10.88 -0.33
CA VAL A 144 -4.66 10.30 -0.52
C VAL A 144 -4.79 8.81 -0.80
N ALA A 145 -3.98 8.29 -1.72
CA ALA A 145 -3.83 6.85 -1.90
C ALA A 145 -2.49 6.37 -1.32
N ILE A 146 -2.51 5.23 -0.63
CA ILE A 146 -1.31 4.52 -0.16
C ILE A 146 -1.07 3.33 -1.08
N ILE A 147 0.11 3.22 -1.66
CA ILE A 147 0.47 2.11 -2.54
C ILE A 147 1.47 1.16 -1.87
N ASP A 148 1.22 -0.15 -2.03
CA ASP A 148 2.12 -1.23 -1.63
C ASP A 148 2.20 -2.30 -2.73
N ASP A 149 3.19 -3.17 -2.68
CA ASP A 149 3.28 -4.28 -3.63
C ASP A 149 2.29 -5.42 -3.28
N VAL A 150 2.20 -5.79 -2.00
CA VAL A 150 1.31 -6.85 -1.51
C VAL A 150 0.66 -6.45 -0.19
N VAL A 151 -0.66 -6.42 -0.18
CA VAL A 151 -1.44 -6.27 1.05
C VAL A 151 -1.85 -7.65 1.55
N THR A 152 -1.29 -8.06 2.68
CA THR A 152 -1.63 -9.34 3.35
C THR A 152 -2.73 -9.12 4.38
N THR A 153 -2.39 -8.94 5.66
CA THR A 153 -3.34 -8.65 6.75
C THR A 153 -3.80 -7.19 6.78
N GLY A 154 -3.25 -6.33 5.92
CA GLY A 154 -3.53 -4.89 5.95
C GLY A 154 -2.94 -4.12 7.14
N SER A 155 -2.23 -4.79 8.08
CA SER A 155 -1.75 -4.15 9.31
C SER A 155 -0.82 -2.96 9.07
N THR A 156 0.02 -3.00 8.03
CA THR A 156 0.90 -1.90 7.65
C THR A 156 0.11 -0.71 7.14
N VAL A 157 -0.75 -0.94 6.15
CA VAL A 157 -1.57 0.14 5.55
C VAL A 157 -2.55 0.72 6.58
N TYR A 158 -3.08 -0.11 7.49
CA TYR A 158 -3.92 0.34 8.59
C TYR A 158 -3.26 1.45 9.41
N GLN A 159 -2.00 1.26 9.81
CA GLN A 159 -1.28 2.24 10.61
C GLN A 159 -0.95 3.52 9.86
N LEU A 160 -0.58 3.40 8.59
CA LEU A 160 -0.34 4.55 7.74
C LEU A 160 -1.64 5.36 7.55
N CYS A 161 -2.78 4.68 7.43
CA CYS A 161 -4.09 5.33 7.41
C CYS A 161 -4.36 6.13 8.70
N GLN A 162 -4.07 5.55 9.88
CA GLN A 162 -4.25 6.25 11.15
C GLN A 162 -3.44 7.56 11.19
N LEU A 163 -2.18 7.52 10.74
CA LEU A 163 -1.35 8.72 10.67
C LEU A 163 -1.91 9.79 9.73
N LEU A 164 -2.50 9.40 8.59
CA LEU A 164 -3.14 10.34 7.67
C LEU A 164 -4.43 10.93 8.24
N LEU A 165 -5.25 10.12 8.92
CA LEU A 165 -6.47 10.58 9.58
C LEU A 165 -6.16 11.58 10.71
N GLU A 166 -5.10 11.34 11.50
CA GLU A 166 -4.64 12.24 12.58
C GLU A 166 -4.27 13.64 12.07
N VAL A 167 -3.81 13.77 10.81
CA VAL A 167 -3.48 15.07 10.20
C VAL A 167 -4.62 15.66 9.37
N GLY A 168 -5.79 15.01 9.33
CA GLY A 168 -7.00 15.55 8.72
C GLY A 168 -7.30 15.11 7.29
N VAL A 169 -6.61 14.10 6.76
CA VAL A 169 -6.98 13.45 5.49
C VAL A 169 -8.36 12.80 5.66
N LYS A 170 -9.31 13.11 4.76
CA LYS A 170 -10.71 12.64 4.88
C LYS A 170 -10.98 11.35 4.14
N ARG A 171 -10.28 11.10 3.05
CA ARG A 171 -10.45 9.91 2.21
C ARG A 171 -9.10 9.26 1.94
N ILE A 172 -9.03 7.96 2.16
CA ILE A 172 -7.83 7.17 1.91
C ILE A 172 -8.22 5.98 1.06
N ASP A 173 -7.50 5.77 -0.04
CA ASP A 173 -7.61 4.58 -0.87
C ASP A 173 -6.30 3.77 -0.77
N ILE A 174 -6.41 2.45 -0.93
CA ILE A 174 -5.26 1.56 -0.94
C ILE A 174 -5.09 1.01 -2.36
N TYR A 175 -3.88 1.13 -2.89
CA TYR A 175 -3.49 0.59 -4.17
C TYR A 175 -2.46 -0.52 -3.95
N CYS A 176 -2.65 -1.70 -4.52
CA CYS A 176 -1.65 -2.76 -4.43
C CYS A 176 -1.63 -3.64 -5.68
N ILE A 177 -0.53 -4.30 -5.92
CA ILE A 177 -0.48 -5.26 -7.04
C ILE A 177 -1.22 -6.53 -6.64
N CYS A 178 -0.97 -7.04 -5.45
CA CYS A 178 -1.64 -8.24 -4.98
C CYS A 178 -2.22 -8.11 -3.59
N ARG A 179 -3.30 -8.85 -3.38
CA ARG A 179 -3.87 -9.14 -2.06
C ARG A 179 -3.68 -10.63 -1.75
N THR A 180 -3.32 -10.94 -0.51
CA THR A 180 -3.40 -12.33 -0.05
C THR A 180 -4.85 -12.62 0.32
N PRO A 181 -5.51 -13.59 -0.32
CA PRO A 181 -6.86 -14.00 0.10
C PRO A 181 -6.81 -14.49 1.55
N GLU A 182 -7.88 -14.22 2.30
CA GLU A 182 -8.02 -14.82 3.62
C GLU A 182 -8.17 -16.33 3.47
N PRO A 183 -7.59 -17.13 4.39
CA PRO A 183 -7.88 -18.56 4.41
C PRO A 183 -9.39 -18.74 4.51
N SER A 184 -9.96 -19.44 3.55
CA SER A 184 -11.34 -19.90 3.62
C SER A 184 -11.46 -20.71 4.90
N GLY A 185 -12.15 -20.20 5.92
CA GLY A 185 -12.45 -20.91 7.14
C GLY A 185 -13.40 -22.08 6.89
#